data_50fe471666f83850e8709159aa188e9c
#
_entry.id   50fe471666f83850e8709159aa188e9c
#
_cell.length_a   1.000
_cell.length_b   1.000
_cell.length_c   1.000
_cell.angle_alpha   90.00
_cell.angle_beta   90.00
_cell.angle_gamma   90.00
#
_symmetry.space_group_name_H-M   'P 1'
#
loop_
_entity.id
_entity.type
_entity.pdbx_description
1 polymer ?
#
loop_
_entity_poly.entity_id
_entity_poly.type
_entity_poly.pdbx_seq_one_letter_code
_entity_poly.pdbx_strand_id
1 'polypeptide(L)'
;MTSIITFHTLRQMLILAYKKVIHKKESINSINMFPVPDKDTGDNLTATLEGVYHAINQKSFNNIIEFRDAVIDGAICNASGNIGIIVTGFLNGFLSNLHNDSISIIDFNNAFSQGMVSAYESIQNPKEGTILDVIQGANDSLSSSSIKDDFKKILKNAINKAKDSLNATQLKMNLYLKTTTVDAGGYGFLLMLEGFLEGLKGKNNHININKKIFQKTTSFFQIINHRYEVISLIQSPIITKEEIIKELISYGDSLDIVEANQKIKVHIHTDLPDEVVDLISKYGTVINIKTTDMAQQVGENNNKKSAIGLVVDGTTSLDSEFTLESNISVVPFKAKWEKVDQEITDSKISIYQKMKLFENKTKKYGWPKTSQPSPQAFLTAFKEQLQKYNYIICITASSTISGSYNCSLQARSYLPISDQNRVIIPDFRQVGPGQAFLTIKANELIKQGYSHQQIEKELDFLSSNLKVFVVPDKITWAVKGGRVSGNKAKLVNFAQKINFRPTLYLTPKGIGIMKIYFGHKSVPFLTHKYLNQIAKKTNINNLPLKIIIQHSCETQVIDKFKNKLDPKKFQIIHISELSPVLGVHGGPDSIAIGISSTQNI
;
A
#
# COMPACT_ATOMS: atom_id res chain seq x y z
N MET A 1 33.43 16.58 -34.85
CA MET A 1 32.60 15.37 -34.65
C MET A 1 33.41 14.36 -33.83
N THR A 2 32.97 13.99 -32.65
CA THR A 2 33.71 13.07 -31.77
C THR A 2 33.16 11.65 -32.02
N SER A 3 33.80 10.90 -32.89
CA SER A 3 33.44 9.51 -33.23
C SER A 3 34.15 8.45 -32.36
N ILE A 4 35.15 8.88 -31.58
CA ILE A 4 35.93 8.04 -30.66
C ILE A 4 36.05 8.78 -29.34
N ILE A 5 35.86 8.08 -28.22
CA ILE A 5 36.15 8.55 -26.87
C ILE A 5 37.21 7.65 -26.23
N THR A 6 37.87 8.15 -25.17
CA THR A 6 38.82 7.36 -24.39
C THR A 6 38.23 6.99 -23.05
N PHE A 7 38.84 6.01 -22.35
CA PHE A 7 38.44 5.67 -20.97
C PHE A 7 38.59 6.89 -20.02
N HIS A 8 39.46 7.84 -20.30
CA HIS A 8 39.53 9.12 -19.57
C HIS A 8 38.24 9.93 -19.71
N THR A 9 37.65 9.94 -20.93
CA THR A 9 36.37 10.58 -21.18
C THR A 9 35.26 9.83 -20.43
N LEU A 10 35.26 8.49 -20.50
CA LEU A 10 34.30 7.63 -19.77
C LEU A 10 34.40 7.85 -18.25
N ARG A 11 35.62 8.02 -17.71
CA ARG A 11 35.83 8.39 -16.30
C ARG A 11 35.11 9.69 -15.94
N GLN A 12 35.23 10.74 -16.78
CA GLN A 12 34.54 12.01 -16.55
C GLN A 12 33.02 11.85 -16.64
N MET A 13 32.55 11.03 -17.56
CA MET A 13 31.14 10.69 -17.67
C MET A 13 30.60 10.07 -16.37
N LEU A 14 31.28 9.08 -15.78
CA LEU A 14 30.89 8.43 -14.52
C LEU A 14 30.97 9.39 -13.32
N ILE A 15 32.01 10.23 -13.24
CA ILE A 15 32.14 11.24 -12.18
C ILE A 15 30.97 12.24 -12.22
N LEU A 16 30.57 12.69 -13.42
CA LEU A 16 29.45 13.63 -13.55
C LEU A 16 28.09 12.94 -13.36
N ALA A 17 27.97 11.66 -13.70
CA ALA A 17 26.79 10.86 -13.34
C ALA A 17 26.57 10.83 -11.83
N TYR A 18 27.60 10.50 -11.05
CA TYR A 18 27.54 10.53 -9.59
C TYR A 18 27.14 11.92 -9.05
N LYS A 19 27.84 12.98 -9.52
CA LYS A 19 27.56 14.35 -9.07
C LYS A 19 26.13 14.78 -9.36
N LYS A 20 25.55 14.33 -10.46
CA LYS A 20 24.18 14.66 -10.84
C LYS A 20 23.17 13.91 -10.01
N VAL A 21 23.40 12.62 -9.75
CA VAL A 21 22.54 11.79 -8.92
C VAL A 21 22.53 12.30 -7.48
N ILE A 22 23.70 12.54 -6.84
CA ILE A 22 23.76 13.04 -5.47
C ILE A 22 23.05 14.39 -5.31
N HIS A 23 23.18 15.28 -6.31
CA HIS A 23 22.49 16.57 -6.29
C HIS A 23 20.95 16.42 -6.37
N LYS A 24 20.43 15.33 -6.93
CA LYS A 24 19.01 15.04 -7.10
C LYS A 24 18.49 13.93 -6.17
N LYS A 25 19.32 13.49 -5.25
CA LYS A 25 19.04 12.38 -4.32
C LYS A 25 17.66 12.49 -3.66
N GLU A 26 17.36 13.63 -3.04
CA GLU A 26 16.08 13.88 -2.37
C GLU A 26 14.89 13.86 -3.34
N SER A 27 15.09 14.29 -4.59
CA SER A 27 14.05 14.23 -5.62
C SER A 27 13.76 12.79 -6.03
N ILE A 28 14.79 11.93 -6.09
CA ILE A 28 14.63 10.49 -6.36
C ILE A 28 13.90 9.82 -5.19
N ASN A 29 14.34 10.08 -3.95
CA ASN A 29 13.71 9.55 -2.74
C ASN A 29 12.22 9.92 -2.67
N SER A 30 11.88 11.17 -3.03
CA SER A 30 10.51 11.67 -2.91
C SER A 30 9.50 10.98 -3.83
N ILE A 31 9.95 10.31 -4.89
CA ILE A 31 9.10 9.57 -5.85
C ILE A 31 9.24 8.06 -5.74
N ASN A 32 10.01 7.56 -4.78
CA ASN A 32 10.19 6.13 -4.53
C ASN A 32 8.89 5.52 -4.01
N MET A 33 8.23 4.73 -4.86
CA MET A 33 6.96 4.07 -4.57
C MET A 33 7.01 2.56 -4.77
N PHE A 34 8.04 2.05 -5.46
CA PHE A 34 8.18 0.64 -5.83
C PHE A 34 9.65 0.18 -5.72
N PRO A 35 9.95 -1.05 -5.29
CA PRO A 35 9.03 -2.08 -4.79
C PRO A 35 8.51 -1.81 -3.36
N VAL A 36 9.20 -1.01 -2.57
CA VAL A 36 8.83 -0.57 -1.21
C VAL A 36 8.89 0.96 -1.16
N PRO A 37 7.90 1.66 -0.58
CA PRO A 37 7.90 3.12 -0.50
C PRO A 37 8.72 3.64 0.70
N ASP A 38 9.95 3.17 0.85
CA ASP A 38 10.88 3.49 1.94
C ASP A 38 11.65 4.80 1.73
N LYS A 39 11.51 5.39 0.51
CA LYS A 39 12.13 6.67 0.13
C LYS A 39 13.66 6.66 0.19
N ASP A 40 14.27 5.56 -0.13
CA ASP A 40 15.72 5.38 -0.06
C ASP A 40 16.40 5.09 -1.41
N THR A 41 15.65 4.95 -2.52
CA THR A 41 16.21 4.69 -3.86
C THR A 41 17.31 5.68 -4.23
N GLY A 42 17.16 6.97 -3.90
CA GLY A 42 18.19 7.97 -4.14
C GLY A 42 19.42 7.79 -3.25
N ASP A 43 19.25 7.40 -2.00
CA ASP A 43 20.33 7.07 -1.07
C ASP A 43 21.10 5.85 -1.55
N ASN A 44 20.40 4.78 -1.91
CA ASN A 44 20.97 3.52 -2.40
C ASN A 44 21.74 3.70 -3.71
N LEU A 45 21.18 4.44 -4.68
CA LEU A 45 21.88 4.76 -5.93
C LEU A 45 23.10 5.66 -5.68
N THR A 46 22.98 6.65 -4.79
CA THR A 46 24.09 7.51 -4.42
C THR A 46 25.23 6.71 -3.79
N ALA A 47 24.94 5.82 -2.83
CA ALA A 47 25.94 4.98 -2.17
C ALA A 47 26.69 4.09 -3.19
N THR A 48 25.96 3.47 -4.12
CA THR A 48 26.55 2.65 -5.19
C THR A 48 27.49 3.46 -6.08
N LEU A 49 27.06 4.63 -6.55
CA LEU A 49 27.88 5.49 -7.41
C LEU A 49 29.00 6.21 -6.65
N GLU A 50 28.84 6.43 -5.36
CA GLU A 50 29.90 6.95 -4.48
C GLU A 50 31.07 5.97 -4.40
N GLY A 51 30.80 4.67 -4.30
CA GLY A 51 31.81 3.63 -4.40
C GLY A 51 32.57 3.69 -5.72
N VAL A 52 31.86 3.86 -6.85
CA VAL A 52 32.49 4.09 -8.17
C VAL A 52 33.34 5.36 -8.15
N TYR A 53 32.78 6.47 -7.66
CA TYR A 53 33.49 7.75 -7.59
C TYR A 53 34.80 7.65 -6.79
N HIS A 54 34.77 7.05 -5.61
CA HIS A 54 35.98 6.87 -4.80
C HIS A 54 36.99 5.92 -5.42
N ALA A 55 36.54 4.92 -6.18
CA ALA A 55 37.40 4.00 -6.89
C ALA A 55 38.18 4.68 -8.02
N ILE A 56 37.62 5.71 -8.68
CA ILE A 56 38.21 6.32 -9.87
C ILE A 56 38.66 7.77 -9.68
N ASN A 57 38.14 8.50 -8.68
CA ASN A 57 38.47 9.90 -8.51
C ASN A 57 39.91 10.05 -8.01
N GLN A 58 40.69 10.91 -8.67
CA GLN A 58 42.09 11.19 -8.36
C GLN A 58 43.06 9.98 -8.46
N LYS A 59 42.62 8.86 -9.05
CA LYS A 59 43.49 7.70 -9.34
C LYS A 59 44.00 7.73 -10.78
N SER A 60 45.20 7.21 -11.01
CA SER A 60 45.77 7.01 -12.34
C SER A 60 45.54 5.56 -12.75
N PHE A 61 45.23 5.34 -14.01
CA PHE A 61 45.06 4.02 -14.62
C PHE A 61 45.92 3.97 -15.90
N ASN A 62 46.58 2.86 -16.14
CA ASN A 62 47.45 2.67 -17.29
C ASN A 62 46.65 2.31 -18.56
N ASN A 63 45.51 1.65 -18.39
CA ASN A 63 44.65 1.18 -19.47
C ASN A 63 43.21 1.04 -19.02
N ILE A 64 42.33 0.73 -19.98
CA ILE A 64 40.91 0.53 -19.72
C ILE A 64 40.61 -0.65 -18.78
N ILE A 65 41.44 -1.69 -18.76
CA ILE A 65 41.22 -2.90 -17.94
C ILE A 65 41.34 -2.53 -16.46
N GLU A 66 42.44 -1.86 -16.07
CA GLU A 66 42.60 -1.40 -14.68
C GLU A 66 41.48 -0.42 -14.28
N PHE A 67 41.06 0.45 -15.18
CA PHE A 67 39.99 1.41 -14.95
C PHE A 67 38.63 0.70 -14.73
N ARG A 68 38.26 -0.22 -15.63
CA ARG A 68 36.97 -0.93 -15.54
C ARG A 68 36.90 -1.79 -14.27
N ASP A 69 37.97 -2.51 -13.93
CA ASP A 69 38.02 -3.36 -12.74
C ASP A 69 37.84 -2.52 -11.47
N ALA A 70 38.45 -1.33 -11.41
CA ALA A 70 38.25 -0.41 -10.30
C ALA A 70 36.81 0.12 -10.21
N VAL A 71 36.17 0.43 -11.36
CA VAL A 71 34.76 0.87 -11.39
C VAL A 71 33.83 -0.24 -10.90
N ILE A 72 34.02 -1.46 -11.43
CA ILE A 72 33.19 -2.62 -11.08
C ILE A 72 33.35 -2.97 -9.59
N ASP A 73 34.59 -2.96 -9.08
CA ASP A 73 34.85 -3.17 -7.65
C ASP A 73 34.22 -2.09 -6.79
N GLY A 74 34.31 -0.84 -7.19
CA GLY A 74 33.66 0.27 -6.50
C GLY A 74 32.14 0.11 -6.45
N ALA A 75 31.54 -0.31 -7.55
CA ALA A 75 30.09 -0.54 -7.64
C ALA A 75 29.64 -1.72 -6.76
N ILE A 76 30.25 -2.91 -6.92
CA ILE A 76 29.80 -4.14 -6.23
C ILE A 76 30.01 -4.07 -4.71
N CYS A 77 31.11 -3.45 -4.25
CA CYS A 77 31.35 -3.29 -2.83
C CYS A 77 30.33 -2.35 -2.16
N ASN A 78 29.81 -1.37 -2.88
CA ASN A 78 28.90 -0.35 -2.36
C ASN A 78 27.47 -0.47 -2.88
N ALA A 79 27.14 -1.52 -3.66
CA ALA A 79 25.79 -1.78 -4.13
C ALA A 79 24.82 -1.86 -2.94
N SER A 80 23.75 -1.06 -3.00
CA SER A 80 22.74 -0.95 -1.94
C SER A 80 21.34 -0.98 -2.54
N GLY A 81 20.45 -1.78 -1.95
CA GLY A 81 19.09 -2.01 -2.42
C GLY A 81 19.01 -2.55 -3.85
N ASN A 82 17.80 -2.79 -4.34
CA ASN A 82 17.57 -3.30 -5.70
C ASN A 82 18.23 -2.41 -6.77
N ILE A 83 18.13 -1.10 -6.63
CA ILE A 83 18.70 -0.14 -7.60
C ILE A 83 20.22 -0.29 -7.69
N GLY A 84 20.89 -0.52 -6.56
CA GLY A 84 22.35 -0.73 -6.52
C GLY A 84 22.77 -2.01 -7.22
N ILE A 85 22.01 -3.10 -7.07
CA ILE A 85 22.25 -4.36 -7.77
C ILE A 85 22.07 -4.18 -9.29
N ILE A 86 20.98 -3.56 -9.74
CA ILE A 86 20.68 -3.33 -11.15
C ILE A 86 21.77 -2.48 -11.81
N VAL A 87 22.14 -1.37 -11.17
CA VAL A 87 23.16 -0.46 -11.72
C VAL A 87 24.55 -1.09 -11.71
N THR A 88 24.87 -1.92 -10.69
CA THR A 88 26.11 -2.68 -10.67
C THR A 88 26.14 -3.72 -11.79
N GLY A 89 25.02 -4.46 -12.01
CA GLY A 89 24.87 -5.37 -13.15
C GLY A 89 25.07 -4.66 -14.48
N PHE A 90 24.40 -3.50 -14.67
CA PHE A 90 24.58 -2.68 -15.86
C PHE A 90 26.05 -2.25 -16.06
N LEU A 91 26.69 -1.72 -15.03
CA LEU A 91 28.09 -1.28 -15.12
C LEU A 91 29.04 -2.43 -15.40
N ASN A 92 28.80 -3.59 -14.78
CA ASN A 92 29.58 -4.79 -15.03
C ASN A 92 29.49 -5.23 -16.50
N GLY A 93 28.27 -5.44 -17.02
CA GLY A 93 28.10 -5.83 -18.43
C GLY A 93 28.60 -4.80 -19.42
N PHE A 94 28.37 -3.51 -19.14
CA PHE A 94 28.85 -2.40 -19.98
C PHE A 94 30.37 -2.35 -20.04
N LEU A 95 31.04 -2.35 -18.90
CA LEU A 95 32.50 -2.15 -18.83
C LEU A 95 33.28 -3.38 -19.22
N SER A 96 32.82 -4.59 -18.88
CA SER A 96 33.49 -5.85 -19.24
C SER A 96 33.58 -6.06 -20.75
N ASN A 97 32.75 -5.41 -21.52
CA ASN A 97 32.76 -5.45 -23.00
C ASN A 97 33.57 -4.33 -23.66
N LEU A 98 34.27 -3.52 -22.86
CA LEU A 98 35.22 -2.51 -23.38
C LEU A 98 36.65 -3.02 -23.19
N HIS A 99 37.34 -3.26 -24.31
CA HIS A 99 38.67 -3.88 -24.31
C HIS A 99 39.79 -2.95 -24.74
N ASN A 100 39.46 -1.84 -25.40
CA ASN A 100 40.41 -0.89 -25.97
C ASN A 100 40.34 0.46 -25.29
N ASP A 101 41.46 1.13 -25.07
CA ASP A 101 41.54 2.47 -24.48
C ASP A 101 40.77 3.53 -25.31
N SER A 102 40.66 3.28 -26.61
CA SER A 102 39.87 4.08 -27.57
C SER A 102 38.57 3.35 -27.87
N ILE A 103 37.43 3.98 -27.58
CA ILE A 103 36.09 3.41 -27.67
C ILE A 103 35.38 4.06 -28.85
N SER A 104 35.05 3.27 -29.87
CA SER A 104 34.19 3.69 -30.97
C SER A 104 32.71 3.71 -30.59
N ILE A 105 31.86 4.30 -31.43
CA ILE A 105 30.41 4.27 -31.27
C ILE A 105 29.89 2.83 -31.28
N ILE A 106 30.47 1.96 -32.12
CA ILE A 106 30.08 0.54 -32.15
C ILE A 106 30.40 -0.16 -30.82
N ASP A 107 31.64 0.03 -30.34
CA ASP A 107 32.05 -0.59 -29.07
C ASP A 107 31.18 -0.11 -27.94
N PHE A 108 30.86 1.18 -27.88
CA PHE A 108 29.99 1.76 -26.85
C PHE A 108 28.57 1.20 -26.91
N ASN A 109 27.99 1.09 -28.12
CA ASN A 109 26.63 0.57 -28.30
C ASN A 109 26.56 -0.92 -27.93
N ASN A 110 27.51 -1.74 -28.37
CA ASN A 110 27.60 -3.14 -28.03
C ASN A 110 27.77 -3.33 -26.52
N ALA A 111 28.67 -2.57 -25.91
CA ALA A 111 28.88 -2.58 -24.47
C ALA A 111 27.61 -2.17 -23.70
N PHE A 112 26.88 -1.14 -24.17
CA PHE A 112 25.65 -0.70 -23.54
C PHE A 112 24.57 -1.79 -23.61
N SER A 113 24.46 -2.49 -24.74
CA SER A 113 23.54 -3.63 -24.90
C SER A 113 23.87 -4.77 -23.92
N GLN A 114 25.16 -5.06 -23.72
CA GLN A 114 25.59 -6.05 -22.72
C GLN A 114 25.32 -5.58 -21.28
N GLY A 115 25.49 -4.30 -21.02
CA GLY A 115 25.08 -3.68 -19.76
C GLY A 115 23.59 -3.86 -19.46
N MET A 116 22.75 -3.65 -20.48
CA MET A 116 21.32 -3.90 -20.38
C MET A 116 21.02 -5.37 -20.04
N VAL A 117 21.61 -6.33 -20.77
CA VAL A 117 21.42 -7.76 -20.52
C VAL A 117 21.80 -8.10 -19.08
N SER A 118 22.99 -7.65 -18.63
CA SER A 118 23.45 -7.94 -17.26
C SER A 118 22.59 -7.27 -16.18
N ALA A 119 21.98 -6.11 -16.46
CA ALA A 119 21.01 -5.50 -15.57
C ALA A 119 19.75 -6.37 -15.41
N TYR A 120 19.22 -6.94 -16.49
CA TYR A 120 18.09 -7.86 -16.44
C TYR A 120 18.44 -9.16 -15.70
N GLU A 121 19.61 -9.73 -15.94
CA GLU A 121 20.09 -10.97 -15.32
C GLU A 121 20.42 -10.82 -13.82
N SER A 122 20.57 -9.59 -13.35
CA SER A 122 20.81 -9.32 -11.91
C SER A 122 19.56 -9.41 -11.06
N ILE A 123 18.37 -9.48 -11.67
CA ILE A 123 17.06 -9.51 -11.00
C ILE A 123 16.37 -10.83 -11.31
N GLN A 124 15.82 -11.47 -10.28
CA GLN A 124 15.11 -12.74 -10.44
C GLN A 124 13.76 -12.58 -11.15
N ASN A 125 13.00 -11.53 -10.84
CA ASN A 125 11.67 -11.28 -11.38
C ASN A 125 11.59 -9.87 -11.98
N PRO A 126 12.16 -9.64 -13.19
CA PRO A 126 12.14 -8.33 -13.83
C PRO A 126 10.71 -7.89 -14.13
N LYS A 127 10.35 -6.66 -13.72
CA LYS A 127 9.02 -6.09 -13.91
C LYS A 127 9.04 -4.92 -14.87
N GLU A 128 8.01 -4.85 -15.71
CA GLU A 128 7.76 -3.69 -16.56
C GLU A 128 7.36 -2.46 -15.74
N GLY A 129 7.58 -1.28 -16.28
CA GLY A 129 7.29 -0.03 -15.58
C GLY A 129 8.40 0.42 -14.64
N THR A 130 9.61 -0.13 -14.75
CA THR A 130 10.75 0.14 -13.87
C THR A 130 11.96 0.70 -14.63
N ILE A 131 13.07 0.89 -13.91
CA ILE A 131 14.39 1.27 -14.47
C ILE A 131 14.77 0.45 -15.70
N LEU A 132 14.36 -0.83 -15.76
CA LEU A 132 14.67 -1.72 -16.89
C LEU A 132 14.10 -1.20 -18.21
N ASP A 133 12.88 -0.66 -18.20
CA ASP A 133 12.28 -0.04 -19.39
C ASP A 133 13.06 1.20 -19.85
N VAL A 134 13.63 1.95 -18.91
CA VAL A 134 14.41 3.15 -19.20
C VAL A 134 15.76 2.78 -19.80
N ILE A 135 16.42 1.74 -19.27
CA ILE A 135 17.66 1.18 -19.84
C ILE A 135 17.38 0.64 -21.24
N GLN A 136 16.29 -0.12 -21.44
CA GLN A 136 15.87 -0.66 -22.73
C GLN A 136 15.64 0.47 -23.76
N GLY A 137 14.89 1.52 -23.38
CA GLY A 137 14.64 2.64 -24.30
C GLY A 137 15.90 3.39 -24.72
N ALA A 138 16.86 3.56 -23.81
CA ALA A 138 18.18 4.11 -24.16
C ALA A 138 18.93 3.21 -25.14
N ASN A 139 18.93 1.89 -24.87
CA ASN A 139 19.59 0.89 -25.72
C ASN A 139 19.00 0.85 -27.13
N ASP A 140 17.67 0.88 -27.26
CA ASP A 140 17.00 0.87 -28.59
C ASP A 140 17.43 2.05 -29.45
N SER A 141 17.59 3.23 -28.81
CA SER A 141 18.08 4.43 -29.51
C SER A 141 19.54 4.30 -29.92
N LEU A 142 20.39 3.74 -29.06
CA LEU A 142 21.81 3.53 -29.35
C LEU A 142 22.01 2.50 -30.48
N SER A 143 21.28 1.38 -30.43
CA SER A 143 21.36 0.32 -31.44
C SER A 143 20.90 0.76 -32.83
N SER A 144 20.04 1.78 -32.89
CA SER A 144 19.59 2.39 -34.17
C SER A 144 20.53 3.49 -34.72
N SER A 145 21.61 3.84 -34.00
CA SER A 145 22.51 4.92 -34.38
C SER A 145 23.49 4.48 -35.47
N SER A 146 23.90 5.46 -36.32
CA SER A 146 24.89 5.21 -37.39
C SER A 146 26.32 5.43 -36.90
N ILE A 147 27.27 4.65 -37.46
CA ILE A 147 28.71 4.83 -37.25
C ILE A 147 29.18 6.26 -37.59
N LYS A 148 28.48 6.92 -38.50
CA LYS A 148 28.79 8.29 -38.94
C LYS A 148 28.26 9.36 -37.99
N ASP A 149 27.55 8.99 -36.95
CA ASP A 149 27.03 9.93 -35.95
C ASP A 149 28.14 10.44 -35.01
N ASP A 150 27.79 11.43 -34.21
CA ASP A 150 28.64 12.00 -33.16
C ASP A 150 28.17 11.48 -31.80
N PHE A 151 29.06 11.14 -30.89
CA PHE A 151 28.75 10.70 -29.52
C PHE A 151 27.77 11.64 -28.81
N LYS A 152 27.85 12.96 -29.01
CA LYS A 152 26.88 13.90 -28.43
C LYS A 152 25.48 13.70 -28.98
N LYS A 153 25.37 13.38 -30.29
CA LYS A 153 24.08 13.16 -30.94
C LYS A 153 23.44 11.86 -30.45
N ILE A 154 24.20 10.76 -30.44
CA ILE A 154 23.66 9.45 -30.00
C ILE A 154 23.25 9.47 -28.53
N LEU A 155 24.05 10.07 -27.64
CA LEU A 155 23.69 10.21 -26.23
C LEU A 155 22.45 11.11 -26.01
N LYS A 156 22.30 12.20 -26.78
CA LYS A 156 21.08 13.02 -26.70
C LYS A 156 19.85 12.24 -27.13
N ASN A 157 19.95 11.45 -28.19
CA ASN A 157 18.85 10.63 -28.68
C ASN A 157 18.49 9.54 -27.64
N ALA A 158 19.50 8.87 -27.06
CA ALA A 158 19.32 7.89 -26.00
C ALA A 158 18.65 8.50 -24.76
N ILE A 159 19.07 9.70 -24.33
CA ILE A 159 18.43 10.43 -23.21
C ILE A 159 16.97 10.76 -23.53
N ASN A 160 16.67 11.22 -24.73
CA ASN A 160 15.28 11.52 -25.12
C ASN A 160 14.42 10.26 -25.08
N LYS A 161 14.92 9.15 -25.63
CA LYS A 161 14.20 7.87 -25.62
C LYS A 161 14.03 7.29 -24.21
N ALA A 162 15.09 7.38 -23.39
CA ALA A 162 15.04 7.03 -21.97
C ALA A 162 13.98 7.87 -21.20
N LYS A 163 13.86 9.17 -21.54
CA LYS A 163 12.84 10.05 -20.96
C LYS A 163 11.43 9.69 -21.38
N ASP A 164 11.24 9.30 -22.64
CA ASP A 164 9.95 8.82 -23.12
C ASP A 164 9.56 7.51 -22.41
N SER A 165 10.51 6.57 -22.27
CA SER A 165 10.32 5.33 -21.52
C SER A 165 10.03 5.60 -20.04
N LEU A 166 10.73 6.55 -19.40
CA LEU A 166 10.48 6.96 -18.03
C LEU A 166 9.06 7.51 -17.86
N ASN A 167 8.59 8.35 -18.76
CA ASN A 167 7.21 8.86 -18.71
C ASN A 167 6.18 7.71 -18.90
N ALA A 168 6.51 6.72 -19.73
CA ALA A 168 5.65 5.54 -19.91
C ALA A 168 5.57 4.66 -18.65
N THR A 169 6.60 4.66 -17.77
CA THR A 169 6.54 3.93 -16.50
C THR A 169 5.35 4.37 -15.64
N GLN A 170 5.00 5.65 -15.68
CA GLN A 170 3.84 6.18 -14.96
C GLN A 170 2.53 5.45 -15.33
N LEU A 171 2.30 5.20 -16.60
CA LEU A 171 1.10 4.48 -17.08
C LEU A 171 1.15 3.01 -16.67
N LYS A 172 2.29 2.36 -16.81
CA LYS A 172 2.51 0.96 -16.42
C LYS A 172 2.36 0.77 -14.91
N MET A 173 3.00 1.62 -14.11
CA MET A 173 2.88 1.59 -12.64
C MET A 173 1.47 1.92 -12.15
N ASN A 174 0.72 2.80 -12.85
CA ASN A 174 -0.65 3.12 -12.48
C ASN A 174 -1.58 1.90 -12.58
N LEU A 175 -1.31 0.94 -13.45
CA LEU A 175 -2.04 -0.32 -13.55
C LEU A 175 -1.88 -1.18 -12.28
N TYR A 176 -0.71 -1.10 -11.62
CA TYR A 176 -0.37 -1.93 -10.46
C TYR A 176 -0.56 -1.16 -9.14
N LEU A 177 -0.15 0.11 -9.08
CA LEU A 177 0.01 0.88 -7.84
C LEU A 177 -0.93 2.08 -7.74
N LYS A 178 -1.72 2.39 -8.79
CA LYS A 178 -2.58 3.59 -8.86
C LYS A 178 -1.83 4.90 -8.54
N THR A 179 -0.55 4.98 -8.93
CA THR A 179 0.31 6.14 -8.71
C THR A 179 0.40 7.00 -9.96
N THR A 180 0.62 8.30 -9.78
CA THR A 180 0.86 9.27 -10.87
C THR A 180 2.33 9.64 -11.00
N THR A 181 3.23 8.91 -10.32
CA THR A 181 4.67 9.15 -10.37
C THR A 181 5.35 8.25 -11.39
N VAL A 182 6.53 8.68 -11.86
CA VAL A 182 7.44 7.84 -12.65
C VAL A 182 8.28 6.96 -11.71
N ASP A 183 8.91 5.92 -12.27
CA ASP A 183 9.82 5.06 -11.52
C ASP A 183 11.04 5.82 -10.99
N ALA A 184 11.33 5.69 -9.68
CA ALA A 184 12.44 6.38 -9.03
C ALA A 184 13.82 5.90 -9.55
N GLY A 185 13.96 4.58 -9.73
CA GLY A 185 15.17 3.99 -10.31
C GLY A 185 15.42 4.44 -11.74
N GLY A 186 14.38 4.42 -12.56
CA GLY A 186 14.45 4.93 -13.94
C GLY A 186 14.79 6.40 -14.02
N TYR A 187 14.27 7.22 -13.11
CA TYR A 187 14.67 8.63 -13.02
C TYR A 187 16.15 8.78 -12.63
N GLY A 188 16.63 7.98 -11.67
CA GLY A 188 18.05 7.93 -11.30
C GLY A 188 18.95 7.55 -12.48
N PHE A 189 18.56 6.54 -13.27
CA PHE A 189 19.32 6.12 -14.45
C PHE A 189 19.31 7.20 -15.56
N LEU A 190 18.20 7.88 -15.79
CA LEU A 190 18.14 9.03 -16.71
C LEU A 190 19.14 10.12 -16.30
N LEU A 191 19.24 10.43 -14.99
CA LEU A 191 20.21 11.39 -14.47
C LEU A 191 21.66 10.92 -14.70
N MET A 192 21.93 9.61 -14.62
CA MET A 192 23.25 9.07 -14.97
C MET A 192 23.57 9.31 -16.45
N LEU A 193 22.65 9.03 -17.37
CA LEU A 193 22.83 9.30 -18.81
C LEU A 193 23.05 10.78 -19.12
N GLU A 194 22.33 11.66 -18.44
CA GLU A 194 22.54 13.09 -18.56
C GLU A 194 23.94 13.51 -18.06
N GLY A 195 24.42 12.87 -16.96
CA GLY A 195 25.78 13.05 -16.45
C GLY A 195 26.83 12.56 -17.46
N PHE A 196 26.57 11.46 -18.17
CA PHE A 196 27.39 10.97 -19.26
C PHE A 196 27.54 12.04 -20.38
N LEU A 197 26.45 12.63 -20.80
CA LEU A 197 26.47 13.66 -21.82
C LEU A 197 27.24 14.91 -21.36
N GLU A 198 27.15 15.28 -20.09
CA GLU A 198 27.90 16.40 -19.52
C GLU A 198 29.41 16.10 -19.47
N GLY A 199 29.80 14.87 -19.05
CA GLY A 199 31.19 14.42 -19.04
C GLY A 199 31.83 14.42 -20.43
N LEU A 200 31.07 14.04 -21.44
CA LEU A 200 31.52 14.11 -22.85
C LEU A 200 31.78 15.55 -23.33
N LYS A 201 31.09 16.57 -22.78
CA LYS A 201 31.25 17.98 -23.17
C LYS A 201 32.44 18.66 -22.52
N GLY A 202 33.07 18.05 -21.53
CA GLY A 202 34.25 18.61 -20.83
C GLY A 202 33.99 19.92 -20.08
N LYS A 203 32.73 20.22 -19.74
CA LYS A 203 32.35 21.46 -19.05
C LYS A 203 31.95 21.21 -17.60
N ASN A 204 32.71 21.78 -16.68
CA ASN A 204 32.29 22.05 -15.30
C ASN A 204 31.33 23.25 -15.28
N ASN A 205 30.13 23.12 -15.77
CA ASN A 205 29.12 24.18 -15.67
C ASN A 205 28.13 23.88 -14.55
N HIS A 206 27.90 24.89 -13.71
CA HIS A 206 26.81 24.91 -12.73
C HIS A 206 25.47 24.60 -13.41
N ILE A 207 24.76 23.62 -12.86
CA ILE A 207 23.51 23.11 -13.42
C ILE A 207 22.40 24.12 -13.13
N ASN A 208 21.88 24.76 -14.19
CA ASN A 208 20.67 25.57 -14.12
C ASN A 208 19.45 24.65 -14.10
N ILE A 209 18.69 24.67 -13.03
CA ILE A 209 17.59 23.72 -12.74
C ILE A 209 16.26 24.37 -13.11
N ASN A 210 15.59 23.87 -14.14
CA ASN A 210 14.17 24.14 -14.36
C ASN A 210 13.33 23.36 -13.32
N LYS A 211 12.75 24.11 -12.40
CA LYS A 211 11.85 23.63 -11.33
C LYS A 211 10.44 23.35 -11.88
N LYS A 212 10.21 22.26 -12.60
CA LYS A 212 8.84 21.79 -12.89
C LYS A 212 8.88 20.34 -13.32
N ILE A 213 8.62 19.38 -12.40
CA ILE A 213 8.10 18.03 -12.74
C ILE A 213 7.63 17.23 -11.50
N PHE A 214 7.32 17.75 -10.37
CA PHE A 214 6.74 16.86 -9.35
C PHE A 214 5.52 17.48 -8.68
N GLN A 215 4.35 16.92 -8.95
CA GLN A 215 3.15 17.09 -8.13
C GLN A 215 3.28 16.19 -6.89
N LYS A 216 2.79 16.69 -5.74
CA LYS A 216 2.78 15.99 -4.46
C LYS A 216 2.11 14.62 -4.60
N THR A 217 2.84 13.56 -4.28
CA THR A 217 2.35 12.19 -4.24
C THR A 217 1.49 11.94 -3.02
N THR A 218 0.36 11.29 -3.24
CA THR A 218 -0.42 10.60 -2.20
C THR A 218 0.34 9.32 -1.84
N SER A 219 0.61 9.12 -0.54
CA SER A 219 1.26 7.91 -0.05
C SER A 219 0.35 6.70 -0.20
N PHE A 220 0.77 5.71 -0.99
CA PHE A 220 0.20 4.37 -1.00
C PHE A 220 1.10 3.46 -0.16
N PHE A 221 0.50 2.63 0.68
CA PHE A 221 1.21 1.60 1.43
C PHE A 221 1.24 0.33 0.59
N GLN A 222 2.43 -0.09 0.20
CA GLN A 222 2.64 -1.43 -0.32
C GLN A 222 2.85 -2.39 0.87
N ILE A 223 2.31 -3.59 0.80
CA ILE A 223 2.49 -4.61 1.81
C ILE A 223 3.97 -5.00 1.80
N ILE A 224 4.66 -4.83 2.92
CA ILE A 224 5.97 -5.42 3.16
C ILE A 224 5.71 -6.91 3.41
N ASN A 225 5.99 -7.77 2.42
CA ASN A 225 5.78 -9.21 2.51
C ASN A 225 6.74 -9.84 3.52
N HIS A 226 7.98 -9.34 3.58
CA HIS A 226 9.05 -9.77 4.48
C HIS A 226 9.64 -8.58 5.22
N ARG A 227 9.88 -8.77 6.52
CA ARG A 227 10.26 -7.67 7.42
C ARG A 227 11.66 -7.14 7.20
N TYR A 228 12.61 -8.00 6.86
CA TYR A 228 14.03 -7.66 6.80
C TYR A 228 14.54 -7.68 5.37
N GLU A 229 15.37 -6.68 5.03
CA GLU A 229 16.25 -6.66 3.89
C GLU A 229 17.63 -7.15 4.35
N VAL A 230 18.19 -8.15 3.69
CA VAL A 230 19.57 -8.60 3.89
C VAL A 230 20.37 -8.33 2.63
N ILE A 231 21.44 -7.55 2.79
CA ILE A 231 22.42 -7.29 1.73
C ILE A 231 23.76 -7.85 2.20
N SER A 232 24.37 -8.72 1.41
CA SER A 232 25.68 -9.29 1.74
C SER A 232 26.62 -9.29 0.55
N LEU A 233 27.92 -9.24 0.82
CA LEU A 233 28.98 -9.34 -0.18
C LEU A 233 29.87 -10.55 0.18
N ILE A 234 29.88 -11.54 -0.73
CA ILE A 234 30.68 -12.75 -0.63
C ILE A 234 31.92 -12.56 -1.49
N GLN A 235 33.08 -12.71 -0.92
CA GLN A 235 34.36 -12.70 -1.64
C GLN A 235 34.85 -14.16 -1.81
N SER A 236 35.44 -14.43 -2.99
CA SER A 236 35.93 -15.76 -3.36
C SER A 236 34.85 -16.84 -3.15
N PRO A 237 33.66 -16.70 -3.78
CA PRO A 237 32.59 -17.67 -3.62
C PRO A 237 33.07 -19.06 -4.08
N ILE A 238 32.63 -20.09 -3.36
CA ILE A 238 32.96 -21.50 -3.65
C ILE A 238 31.86 -22.20 -4.45
N ILE A 239 30.71 -21.52 -4.69
CA ILE A 239 29.60 -21.97 -5.52
C ILE A 239 29.22 -20.87 -6.50
N THR A 240 28.47 -21.24 -7.53
CA THR A 240 28.02 -20.33 -8.59
C THR A 240 26.85 -19.45 -8.14
N LYS A 241 26.60 -18.36 -8.88
CA LYS A 241 25.41 -17.50 -8.70
C LYS A 241 24.11 -18.31 -8.76
N GLU A 242 24.00 -19.23 -9.71
CA GLU A 242 22.82 -20.09 -9.92
C GLU A 242 22.56 -21.04 -8.74
N GLU A 243 23.64 -21.54 -8.12
CA GLU A 243 23.54 -22.36 -6.91
C GLU A 243 23.07 -21.53 -5.72
N ILE A 244 23.60 -20.31 -5.54
CA ILE A 244 23.14 -19.40 -4.47
C ILE A 244 21.65 -19.07 -4.65
N ILE A 245 21.19 -18.82 -5.87
CA ILE A 245 19.77 -18.56 -6.16
C ILE A 245 18.92 -19.76 -5.70
N LYS A 246 19.30 -20.99 -6.04
CA LYS A 246 18.55 -22.19 -5.65
C LYS A 246 18.42 -22.35 -4.15
N GLU A 247 19.49 -22.05 -3.41
CA GLU A 247 19.53 -22.16 -1.97
C GLU A 247 18.69 -21.08 -1.27
N LEU A 248 18.70 -19.83 -1.79
CA LEU A 248 18.07 -18.69 -1.14
C LEU A 248 16.61 -18.46 -1.54
N ILE A 249 16.15 -19.00 -2.67
CA ILE A 249 14.80 -18.71 -3.22
C ILE A 249 13.67 -19.06 -2.27
N SER A 250 13.84 -20.01 -1.36
CA SER A 250 12.84 -20.42 -0.38
C SER A 250 12.84 -19.59 0.90
N TYR A 251 13.81 -18.69 1.09
CA TYR A 251 13.97 -17.89 2.30
C TYR A 251 13.28 -16.52 2.25
N GLY A 252 12.78 -16.12 1.06
CA GLY A 252 12.12 -14.82 0.93
C GLY A 252 11.79 -14.44 -0.51
N ASP A 253 11.58 -13.14 -0.72
CA ASP A 253 11.33 -12.56 -2.04
C ASP A 253 12.36 -11.47 -2.37
N SER A 254 12.23 -10.83 -3.55
CA SER A 254 13.14 -9.78 -4.03
C SER A 254 14.61 -10.21 -4.01
N LEU A 255 14.86 -11.49 -4.34
CA LEU A 255 16.22 -12.03 -4.40
C LEU A 255 16.90 -11.51 -5.69
N ASP A 256 17.85 -10.57 -5.50
CA ASP A 256 18.61 -9.97 -6.58
C ASP A 256 20.09 -10.23 -6.35
N ILE A 257 20.80 -10.68 -7.40
CA ILE A 257 22.20 -11.12 -7.28
C ILE A 257 23.03 -10.61 -8.44
N VAL A 258 24.16 -9.98 -8.13
CA VAL A 258 25.18 -9.62 -9.12
C VAL A 258 26.51 -10.26 -8.78
N GLU A 259 27.16 -10.82 -9.80
CA GLU A 259 28.50 -11.41 -9.71
C GLU A 259 29.48 -10.58 -10.56
N ALA A 260 30.62 -10.23 -9.98
CA ALA A 260 31.72 -9.55 -10.66
C ALA A 260 33.02 -9.68 -9.86
N ASN A 261 34.16 -9.74 -10.54
CA ASN A 261 35.51 -9.70 -9.94
C ASN A 261 35.69 -10.68 -8.76
N GLN A 262 35.24 -11.94 -8.91
CA GLN A 262 35.29 -12.98 -7.87
C GLN A 262 34.53 -12.57 -6.59
N LYS A 263 33.50 -11.77 -6.72
CA LYS A 263 32.60 -11.37 -5.65
C LYS A 263 31.16 -11.59 -6.08
N ILE A 264 30.31 -11.98 -5.14
CA ILE A 264 28.86 -12.07 -5.34
C ILE A 264 28.19 -11.16 -4.31
N LYS A 265 27.39 -10.22 -4.80
CA LYS A 265 26.51 -9.40 -3.97
C LYS A 265 25.12 -10.01 -4.00
N VAL A 266 24.57 -10.24 -2.81
CA VAL A 266 23.22 -10.79 -2.61
C VAL A 266 22.35 -9.73 -1.94
N HIS A 267 21.14 -9.57 -2.42
CA HIS A 267 20.07 -8.80 -1.82
C HIS A 267 18.82 -9.67 -1.76
N ILE A 268 18.18 -9.76 -0.60
CA ILE A 268 16.96 -10.55 -0.37
C ILE A 268 16.10 -9.91 0.71
N HIS A 269 14.76 -9.97 0.52
CA HIS A 269 13.79 -9.66 1.57
C HIS A 269 13.37 -10.95 2.26
N THR A 270 13.47 -11.02 3.59
CA THR A 270 13.25 -12.25 4.36
C THR A 270 12.66 -11.97 5.74
N ASP A 271 11.99 -12.97 6.33
CA ASP A 271 11.63 -12.95 7.76
C ASP A 271 12.64 -13.70 8.63
N LEU A 272 13.65 -14.35 7.99
CA LEU A 272 14.66 -15.20 8.62
C LEU A 272 16.07 -14.68 8.34
N PRO A 273 16.42 -13.44 8.75
CA PRO A 273 17.70 -12.83 8.36
C PRO A 273 18.91 -13.59 8.86
N ASP A 274 18.87 -14.15 10.08
CA ASP A 274 19.99 -14.90 10.67
C ASP A 274 20.24 -16.19 9.89
N GLU A 275 19.21 -16.92 9.49
CA GLU A 275 19.34 -18.15 8.69
C GLU A 275 19.93 -17.87 7.31
N VAL A 276 19.51 -16.76 6.67
CA VAL A 276 20.07 -16.30 5.39
C VAL A 276 21.55 -15.97 5.53
N VAL A 277 21.94 -15.25 6.58
CA VAL A 277 23.34 -14.89 6.86
C VAL A 277 24.19 -16.14 7.13
N ASP A 278 23.69 -17.07 7.92
CA ASP A 278 24.37 -18.34 8.22
C ASP A 278 24.56 -19.19 6.96
N LEU A 279 23.56 -19.21 6.09
CA LEU A 279 23.61 -19.94 4.82
C LEU A 279 24.65 -19.32 3.89
N ILE A 280 24.59 -18.01 3.66
CA ILE A 280 25.53 -17.27 2.80
C ILE A 280 26.98 -17.44 3.27
N SER A 281 27.20 -17.47 4.59
CA SER A 281 28.52 -17.62 5.19
C SER A 281 29.21 -18.97 4.90
N LYS A 282 28.45 -19.97 4.44
CA LYS A 282 28.99 -21.26 4.01
C LYS A 282 29.59 -21.21 2.61
N TYR A 283 29.29 -20.21 1.81
CA TYR A 283 29.59 -20.17 0.38
C TYR A 283 30.80 -19.28 0.01
N GLY A 284 31.45 -18.70 0.98
CA GLY A 284 32.65 -17.90 0.79
C GLY A 284 32.91 -16.96 1.97
N THR A 285 33.90 -16.10 1.83
CA THR A 285 34.21 -15.10 2.86
C THR A 285 33.22 -13.94 2.76
N VAL A 286 32.34 -13.81 3.74
CA VAL A 286 31.41 -12.67 3.80
C VAL A 286 32.15 -11.44 4.35
N ILE A 287 32.32 -10.42 3.55
CA ILE A 287 33.07 -9.20 3.90
C ILE A 287 32.19 -8.01 4.27
N ASN A 288 30.91 -8.08 3.99
CA ASN A 288 29.94 -7.06 4.39
C ASN A 288 28.55 -7.67 4.49
N ILE A 289 27.88 -7.44 5.61
CA ILE A 289 26.47 -7.79 5.84
C ILE A 289 25.77 -6.55 6.34
N LYS A 290 24.64 -6.23 5.72
CA LYS A 290 23.71 -5.21 6.20
C LYS A 290 22.34 -5.85 6.32
N THR A 291 21.78 -5.88 7.51
CA THR A 291 20.39 -6.26 7.76
C THR A 291 19.61 -5.01 8.13
N THR A 292 18.55 -4.74 7.39
CA THR A 292 17.69 -3.57 7.62
C THR A 292 16.29 -4.05 7.97
N ASP A 293 15.72 -3.58 9.08
CA ASP A 293 14.31 -3.77 9.40
C ASP A 293 13.50 -2.78 8.57
N MET A 294 12.97 -3.22 7.43
CA MET A 294 12.20 -2.37 6.51
C MET A 294 10.92 -1.82 7.16
N ALA A 295 10.31 -2.59 8.06
CA ALA A 295 9.14 -2.13 8.82
C ALA A 295 9.52 -0.98 9.76
N GLN A 296 10.68 -1.06 10.40
CA GLN A 296 11.25 0.02 11.21
C GLN A 296 11.68 1.21 10.34
N GLN A 297 12.31 0.97 9.19
CA GLN A 297 12.75 2.03 8.27
C GLN A 297 11.57 2.79 7.67
N VAL A 298 10.50 2.10 7.26
CA VAL A 298 9.24 2.74 6.86
C VAL A 298 8.63 3.48 8.04
N GLY A 299 8.75 2.96 9.27
CA GLY A 299 8.38 3.61 10.51
C GLY A 299 9.24 4.84 10.86
N GLU A 300 10.56 4.79 10.63
CA GLU A 300 11.52 5.86 10.94
C GLU A 300 11.54 6.98 9.90
N ASN A 301 11.37 6.68 8.63
CA ASN A 301 11.10 7.69 7.59
C ASN A 301 9.73 8.37 7.80
N ASN A 302 8.84 7.74 8.58
CA ASN A 302 7.64 8.33 9.16
C ASN A 302 7.88 9.02 10.51
N ASN A 303 9.11 9.30 10.96
CA ASN A 303 9.40 10.03 12.20
C ASN A 303 9.04 11.55 12.16
N LYS A 304 8.52 12.06 11.06
CA LYS A 304 7.35 12.95 11.09
C LYS A 304 6.14 12.05 11.26
N LYS A 305 5.65 11.85 12.49
CA LYS A 305 4.36 11.20 12.77
C LYS A 305 3.38 11.67 11.72
N SER A 306 2.76 10.73 10.99
CA SER A 306 1.68 11.07 10.06
C SER A 306 0.66 11.91 10.81
N ALA A 307 0.03 12.87 10.16
CA ALA A 307 -0.77 13.86 10.88
C ALA A 307 -1.85 13.19 11.74
N ILE A 308 -2.58 12.19 11.22
CA ILE A 308 -3.77 11.63 11.87
C ILE A 308 -3.89 10.13 11.59
N GLY A 309 -4.10 9.34 12.66
CA GLY A 309 -4.47 7.93 12.60
C GLY A 309 -5.96 7.70 12.86
N LEU A 310 -6.48 6.56 12.42
CA LEU A 310 -7.86 6.15 12.65
C LEU A 310 -7.93 4.93 13.58
N VAL A 311 -8.80 5.03 14.58
CA VAL A 311 -9.24 3.90 15.43
C VAL A 311 -10.74 3.76 15.26
N VAL A 312 -11.20 2.56 14.97
CA VAL A 312 -12.64 2.26 14.84
C VAL A 312 -13.00 1.04 15.68
N ASP A 313 -14.24 0.89 16.05
CA ASP A 313 -14.68 -0.37 16.66
C ASP A 313 -15.22 -1.37 15.62
N GLY A 314 -15.34 -2.63 16.00
CA GLY A 314 -15.70 -3.73 15.10
C GLY A 314 -17.10 -3.65 14.48
N THR A 315 -17.93 -2.65 14.83
CA THR A 315 -19.21 -2.44 14.16
C THR A 315 -19.09 -1.76 12.81
N THR A 316 -17.92 -1.21 12.47
CA THR A 316 -17.67 -0.61 11.14
C THR A 316 -17.84 -1.64 10.03
N SER A 317 -17.57 -2.94 10.30
CA SER A 317 -17.70 -4.04 9.33
C SER A 317 -17.00 -3.79 7.98
N LEU A 318 -15.93 -3.01 7.97
CA LEU A 318 -15.03 -2.91 6.82
C LEU A 318 -14.19 -4.20 6.76
N ASP A 319 -13.87 -4.65 5.55
CA ASP A 319 -13.03 -5.83 5.40
C ASP A 319 -11.60 -5.59 5.90
N SER A 320 -10.90 -6.70 6.18
CA SER A 320 -9.55 -6.65 6.72
C SER A 320 -8.54 -6.08 5.72
N GLU A 321 -8.74 -6.31 4.42
CA GLU A 321 -7.88 -5.78 3.37
C GLU A 321 -7.92 -4.24 3.40
N PHE A 322 -9.11 -3.63 3.35
CA PHE A 322 -9.26 -2.18 3.41
C PHE A 322 -8.68 -1.58 4.70
N THR A 323 -8.94 -2.20 5.86
CA THR A 323 -8.48 -1.67 7.15
C THR A 323 -6.96 -1.76 7.31
N LEU A 324 -6.34 -2.83 6.81
CA LEU A 324 -4.88 -3.00 6.78
C LEU A 324 -4.22 -2.01 5.83
N GLU A 325 -4.68 -1.92 4.58
CA GLU A 325 -4.15 -0.98 3.59
C GLU A 325 -4.27 0.48 4.03
N SER A 326 -5.29 0.80 4.83
CA SER A 326 -5.53 2.15 5.34
C SER A 326 -4.93 2.39 6.73
N ASN A 327 -4.18 1.45 7.31
CA ASN A 327 -3.64 1.50 8.68
C ASN A 327 -4.68 1.88 9.75
N ILE A 328 -5.91 1.40 9.58
CA ILE A 328 -7.00 1.62 10.53
C ILE A 328 -6.93 0.58 11.63
N SER A 329 -6.83 1.02 12.87
CA SER A 329 -6.88 0.12 14.03
C SER A 329 -8.33 -0.23 14.37
N VAL A 330 -8.67 -1.51 14.32
CA VAL A 330 -10.02 -2.01 14.61
C VAL A 330 -10.05 -2.62 16.01
N VAL A 331 -10.84 -2.05 16.92
CA VAL A 331 -11.03 -2.57 18.27
C VAL A 331 -12.20 -3.57 18.27
N PRO A 332 -11.93 -4.87 18.49
CA PRO A 332 -12.93 -5.90 18.28
C PRO A 332 -13.99 -5.95 19.38
N PHE A 333 -15.21 -6.27 19.02
CA PHE A 333 -16.25 -6.73 19.93
C PHE A 333 -16.08 -8.22 20.21
N LYS A 334 -16.62 -8.67 21.34
CA LYS A 334 -16.71 -10.09 21.64
C LYS A 334 -18.14 -10.57 21.44
N ALA A 335 -18.28 -11.74 20.83
CA ALA A 335 -19.54 -12.47 20.74
C ALA A 335 -19.38 -13.84 21.39
N LYS A 336 -20.33 -14.22 22.29
CA LYS A 336 -20.31 -15.49 22.97
C LYS A 336 -21.72 -16.04 23.19
N TRP A 337 -21.79 -17.33 23.43
CA TRP A 337 -23.05 -17.98 23.75
C TRP A 337 -23.51 -17.65 25.19
N GLU A 338 -24.83 -17.53 25.37
CA GLU A 338 -25.42 -17.21 26.68
C GLU A 338 -25.12 -18.28 27.76
N LYS A 339 -25.14 -19.56 27.38
CA LYS A 339 -25.00 -20.69 28.31
C LYS A 339 -23.60 -21.35 28.30
N VAL A 340 -22.70 -20.89 27.46
CA VAL A 340 -21.35 -21.46 27.32
C VAL A 340 -20.37 -20.31 27.17
N ASP A 341 -19.32 -20.29 28.00
CA ASP A 341 -18.28 -19.26 27.94
C ASP A 341 -17.25 -19.55 26.82
N GLN A 342 -17.76 -19.69 25.60
CA GLN A 342 -16.97 -19.91 24.42
C GLN A 342 -17.09 -18.70 23.47
N GLU A 343 -15.97 -18.04 23.18
CA GLU A 343 -15.92 -16.98 22.19
C GLU A 343 -16.15 -17.54 20.78
N ILE A 344 -16.81 -16.75 19.96
CA ILE A 344 -17.11 -17.08 18.58
C ILE A 344 -16.03 -16.45 17.71
N THR A 345 -14.90 -17.14 17.55
CA THR A 345 -13.69 -16.60 16.92
C THR A 345 -13.35 -17.19 15.56
N ASP A 346 -14.12 -18.14 15.04
CA ASP A 346 -13.76 -18.80 13.77
C ASP A 346 -13.78 -17.83 12.59
N SER A 347 -12.58 -17.42 12.14
CA SER A 347 -12.38 -16.50 11.02
C SER A 347 -12.47 -17.17 9.64
N LYS A 348 -12.50 -18.52 9.59
CA LYS A 348 -12.39 -19.29 8.34
C LYS A 348 -13.72 -19.46 7.60
N ILE A 349 -14.85 -19.13 8.19
CA ILE A 349 -16.17 -19.27 7.59
C ILE A 349 -16.86 -17.92 7.43
N SER A 350 -17.67 -17.77 6.38
CA SER A 350 -18.43 -16.55 6.10
C SER A 350 -19.39 -16.19 7.24
N ILE A 351 -19.76 -14.93 7.35
CA ILE A 351 -20.73 -14.48 8.34
C ILE A 351 -22.08 -15.20 8.18
N TYR A 352 -22.49 -15.51 6.96
CA TYR A 352 -23.70 -16.30 6.70
C TYR A 352 -23.63 -17.68 7.37
N GLN A 353 -22.54 -18.41 7.15
CA GLN A 353 -22.32 -19.72 7.77
C GLN A 353 -22.30 -19.65 9.29
N LYS A 354 -21.64 -18.61 9.86
CA LYS A 354 -21.63 -18.35 11.30
C LYS A 354 -23.05 -18.15 11.84
N MET A 355 -23.86 -17.33 11.15
CA MET A 355 -25.22 -17.03 11.59
C MET A 355 -26.14 -18.26 11.48
N LYS A 356 -26.00 -19.08 10.45
CA LYS A 356 -26.70 -20.36 10.32
C LYS A 356 -26.30 -21.36 11.42
N LEU A 357 -25.01 -21.42 11.72
CA LEU A 357 -24.51 -22.22 12.83
C LEU A 357 -25.12 -21.77 14.18
N PHE A 358 -25.21 -20.44 14.38
CA PHE A 358 -25.83 -19.87 15.59
C PHE A 358 -27.31 -20.21 15.66
N GLU A 359 -28.06 -20.06 14.58
CA GLU A 359 -29.46 -20.42 14.50
C GLU A 359 -29.68 -21.87 14.90
N ASN A 360 -28.88 -22.80 14.39
CA ASN A 360 -28.99 -24.23 14.71
C ASN A 360 -28.61 -24.57 16.17
N LYS A 361 -27.69 -23.83 16.77
CA LYS A 361 -27.18 -24.07 18.13
C LYS A 361 -27.95 -23.33 19.22
N THR A 362 -28.87 -22.40 18.90
CA THR A 362 -29.61 -21.59 19.89
C THR A 362 -30.42 -22.45 20.87
N LYS A 363 -30.99 -23.59 20.45
CA LYS A 363 -31.71 -24.48 21.32
C LYS A 363 -30.85 -25.07 22.45
N LYS A 364 -29.58 -25.38 22.15
CA LYS A 364 -28.64 -26.01 23.07
C LYS A 364 -27.89 -24.98 23.92
N TYR A 365 -27.39 -23.91 23.30
CA TYR A 365 -26.44 -22.96 23.91
C TYR A 365 -27.05 -21.60 24.26
N GLY A 366 -28.35 -21.40 24.02
CA GLY A 366 -29.01 -20.10 24.18
C GLY A 366 -28.74 -19.17 23.01
N TRP A 367 -29.15 -17.91 23.12
CA TRP A 367 -28.89 -16.90 22.10
C TRP A 367 -27.48 -16.36 22.23
N PRO A 368 -26.79 -16.08 21.09
CA PRO A 368 -25.51 -15.42 21.15
C PRO A 368 -25.68 -13.99 21.70
N LYS A 369 -24.78 -13.60 22.58
CA LYS A 369 -24.71 -12.24 23.18
C LYS A 369 -23.43 -11.56 22.75
N THR A 370 -23.49 -10.24 22.63
CA THR A 370 -22.34 -9.39 22.29
C THR A 370 -21.96 -8.54 23.49
N SER A 371 -20.65 -8.38 23.71
CA SER A 371 -20.10 -7.40 24.64
C SER A 371 -19.28 -6.36 23.88
N GLN A 372 -19.45 -5.11 24.28
CA GLN A 372 -18.65 -4.00 23.76
C GLN A 372 -17.16 -4.18 24.07
N PRO A 373 -16.26 -3.56 23.32
CA PRO A 373 -14.83 -3.52 23.64
C PRO A 373 -14.60 -2.94 25.04
N SER A 374 -13.62 -3.47 25.77
CA SER A 374 -13.23 -2.92 27.06
C SER A 374 -12.47 -1.60 26.89
N PRO A 375 -12.43 -0.73 27.93
CA PRO A 375 -11.56 0.44 27.93
C PRO A 375 -10.09 0.07 27.71
N GLN A 376 -9.65 -1.07 28.23
CA GLN A 376 -8.26 -1.56 28.02
C GLN A 376 -7.96 -1.85 26.53
N ALA A 377 -8.91 -2.40 25.78
CA ALA A 377 -8.73 -2.67 24.36
C ALA A 377 -8.55 -1.36 23.55
N PHE A 378 -9.35 -0.33 23.85
CA PHE A 378 -9.18 0.99 23.26
C PHE A 378 -7.85 1.65 23.69
N LEU A 379 -7.48 1.52 24.97
CA LEU A 379 -6.22 2.07 25.48
C LEU A 379 -5.00 1.48 24.75
N THR A 380 -5.01 0.17 24.50
CA THR A 380 -3.95 -0.48 23.71
C THR A 380 -3.90 0.10 22.31
N ALA A 381 -5.05 0.15 21.60
CA ALA A 381 -5.13 0.71 20.26
C ALA A 381 -4.69 2.19 20.21
N PHE A 382 -5.07 3.00 21.20
CA PHE A 382 -4.63 4.40 21.27
C PHE A 382 -3.12 4.53 21.47
N LYS A 383 -2.53 3.74 22.39
CA LYS A 383 -1.08 3.76 22.63
C LYS A 383 -0.29 3.36 21.37
N GLU A 384 -0.70 2.31 20.68
CA GLU A 384 -0.07 1.86 19.42
C GLU A 384 -0.17 2.92 18.32
N GLN A 385 -1.34 3.53 18.15
CA GLN A 385 -1.55 4.54 17.13
C GLN A 385 -0.86 5.87 17.48
N LEU A 386 -0.79 6.27 18.75
CA LEU A 386 -0.08 7.48 19.19
C LEU A 386 1.43 7.41 19.00
N GLN A 387 2.01 6.21 18.85
CA GLN A 387 3.40 6.05 18.45
C GLN A 387 3.62 6.48 16.99
N LYS A 388 2.64 6.23 16.12
CA LYS A 388 2.71 6.44 14.67
C LYS A 388 2.15 7.78 14.20
N TYR A 389 1.21 8.38 14.96
CA TYR A 389 0.42 9.54 14.53
C TYR A 389 0.45 10.67 15.56
N ASN A 390 0.34 11.93 15.08
CA ASN A 390 0.25 13.10 15.95
C ASN A 390 -1.13 13.19 16.65
N TYR A 391 -2.19 12.86 15.92
CA TYR A 391 -3.56 12.82 16.39
C TYR A 391 -4.21 11.50 16.04
N ILE A 392 -5.25 11.13 16.77
CA ILE A 392 -6.11 9.99 16.48
C ILE A 392 -7.55 10.48 16.39
N ILE A 393 -8.28 10.05 15.36
CA ILE A 393 -9.73 10.15 15.35
C ILE A 393 -10.30 8.76 15.61
N CYS A 394 -11.09 8.63 16.68
CA CYS A 394 -11.76 7.39 17.06
C CYS A 394 -13.24 7.44 16.68
N ILE A 395 -13.67 6.55 15.77
CA ILE A 395 -15.05 6.46 15.29
C ILE A 395 -15.67 5.18 15.86
N THR A 396 -16.58 5.33 16.82
CA THR A 396 -17.23 4.20 17.49
C THR A 396 -18.70 4.06 17.04
N ALA A 397 -19.31 2.94 17.40
CA ALA A 397 -20.76 2.82 17.33
C ALA A 397 -21.45 3.88 18.17
N SER A 398 -22.62 4.33 17.70
CA SER A 398 -23.49 5.31 18.36
C SER A 398 -23.60 5.05 19.87
N SER A 399 -23.43 6.11 20.68
CA SER A 399 -23.62 6.07 22.14
C SER A 399 -25.02 5.62 22.56
N THR A 400 -26.02 5.79 21.67
CA THR A 400 -27.43 5.44 21.96
C THR A 400 -27.73 3.94 21.87
N ILE A 401 -26.82 3.15 21.25
CA ILE A 401 -27.02 1.70 21.02
C ILE A 401 -25.89 0.83 21.55
N SER A 402 -24.73 1.42 21.87
CA SER A 402 -23.55 0.70 22.36
C SER A 402 -22.81 1.54 23.39
N GLY A 403 -22.25 0.87 24.42
CA GLY A 403 -21.34 1.51 25.36
C GLY A 403 -19.90 1.68 24.84
N SER A 404 -19.64 1.32 23.57
CA SER A 404 -18.31 1.44 22.94
C SER A 404 -17.75 2.88 23.02
N TYR A 405 -18.60 3.87 22.76
CA TYR A 405 -18.25 5.29 22.90
C TYR A 405 -17.75 5.63 24.32
N ASN A 406 -18.50 5.24 25.36
CA ASN A 406 -18.13 5.50 26.74
C ASN A 406 -16.84 4.78 27.13
N CYS A 407 -16.62 3.54 26.65
CA CYS A 407 -15.38 2.80 26.86
C CYS A 407 -14.18 3.49 26.20
N SER A 408 -14.36 4.06 25.03
CA SER A 408 -13.29 4.83 24.36
C SER A 408 -12.95 6.13 25.10
N LEU A 409 -13.93 6.85 25.63
CA LEU A 409 -13.72 8.02 26.48
C LEU A 409 -12.98 7.66 27.78
N GLN A 410 -13.36 6.56 28.41
CA GLN A 410 -12.66 6.06 29.61
C GLN A 410 -11.22 5.65 29.29
N ALA A 411 -10.98 4.99 28.16
CA ALA A 411 -9.63 4.67 27.70
C ALA A 411 -8.77 5.92 27.49
N ARG A 412 -9.34 6.97 26.90
CA ARG A 412 -8.63 8.26 26.74
C ARG A 412 -8.23 8.86 28.09
N SER A 413 -9.07 8.79 29.11
CA SER A 413 -8.76 9.32 30.45
C SER A 413 -7.62 8.57 31.16
N TYR A 414 -7.26 7.36 30.71
CA TYR A 414 -6.11 6.59 31.22
C TYR A 414 -4.78 6.94 30.53
N LEU A 415 -4.81 7.76 29.48
CA LEU A 415 -3.60 8.26 28.83
C LEU A 415 -2.98 9.43 29.64
N PRO A 416 -1.66 9.68 29.48
CA PRO A 416 -1.06 10.93 29.96
C PRO A 416 -1.81 12.16 29.42
N ILE A 417 -1.88 13.23 30.21
CA ILE A 417 -2.63 14.47 29.85
C ILE A 417 -2.18 15.01 28.47
N SER A 418 -0.89 14.95 28.17
CA SER A 418 -0.35 15.35 26.86
C SER A 418 -0.94 14.57 25.68
N ASP A 419 -1.29 13.32 25.90
CA ASP A 419 -1.82 12.42 24.87
C ASP A 419 -3.35 12.44 24.80
N GLN A 420 -4.03 12.80 25.89
CA GLN A 420 -5.50 12.90 25.90
C GLN A 420 -6.02 13.90 24.86
N ASN A 421 -5.32 15.04 24.69
CA ASN A 421 -5.68 16.06 23.71
C ASN A 421 -5.38 15.67 22.25
N ARG A 422 -4.66 14.57 22.07
CA ARG A 422 -4.33 14.01 20.75
C ARG A 422 -5.34 12.96 20.29
N VAL A 423 -6.27 12.52 21.14
CA VAL A 423 -7.29 11.51 20.83
C VAL A 423 -8.66 12.18 20.77
N ILE A 424 -9.19 12.33 19.56
CA ILE A 424 -10.46 12.96 19.25
C ILE A 424 -11.52 11.86 19.12
N ILE A 425 -12.61 11.93 19.90
CA ILE A 425 -13.65 10.90 19.97
C ILE A 425 -15.02 11.56 19.84
N PRO A 426 -15.46 11.90 18.63
CA PRO A 426 -16.80 12.44 18.41
C PRO A 426 -17.87 11.35 18.41
N ASP A 427 -19.05 11.64 18.95
CA ASP A 427 -20.22 10.75 18.82
C ASP A 427 -21.01 11.10 17.55
N PHE A 428 -20.63 10.50 16.44
CA PHE A 428 -21.34 10.68 15.17
C PHE A 428 -22.68 9.94 15.09
N ARG A 429 -23.05 9.18 16.11
CA ARG A 429 -24.32 8.43 16.22
C ARG A 429 -24.61 7.50 15.04
N GLN A 430 -23.55 6.95 14.44
CA GLN A 430 -23.62 6.01 13.34
C GLN A 430 -23.22 4.60 13.77
N VAL A 431 -23.59 3.59 12.98
CA VAL A 431 -23.21 2.19 13.15
C VAL A 431 -23.23 1.46 11.81
N GLY A 432 -22.45 0.40 11.70
CA GLY A 432 -22.44 -0.42 10.49
C GLY A 432 -22.09 0.40 9.23
N PRO A 433 -22.96 0.37 8.19
CA PRO A 433 -22.66 1.06 6.94
C PRO A 433 -22.53 2.57 7.09
N GLY A 434 -23.18 3.20 8.08
CA GLY A 434 -22.98 4.62 8.37
C GLY A 434 -21.61 4.92 8.95
N GLN A 435 -21.16 4.08 9.90
CA GLN A 435 -19.80 4.18 10.45
C GLN A 435 -18.75 3.90 9.37
N ALA A 436 -18.99 2.94 8.48
CA ALA A 436 -18.11 2.66 7.35
C ALA A 436 -17.97 3.87 6.42
N PHE A 437 -19.06 4.57 6.11
CA PHE A 437 -19.03 5.83 5.35
C PHE A 437 -18.10 6.86 6.01
N LEU A 438 -18.26 7.09 7.31
CA LEU A 438 -17.44 8.04 8.05
C LEU A 438 -15.97 7.64 8.05
N THR A 439 -15.68 6.34 8.21
CA THR A 439 -14.32 5.81 8.22
C THR A 439 -13.64 5.97 6.86
N ILE A 440 -14.32 5.62 5.77
CA ILE A 440 -13.81 5.79 4.41
C ILE A 440 -13.56 7.28 4.12
N LYS A 441 -14.50 8.15 4.47
CA LYS A 441 -14.37 9.59 4.26
C LYS A 441 -13.24 10.19 5.10
N ALA A 442 -13.11 9.80 6.39
CA ALA A 442 -11.99 10.23 7.23
C ALA A 442 -10.65 9.87 6.60
N ASN A 443 -10.52 8.62 6.12
CA ASN A 443 -9.31 8.15 5.44
C ASN A 443 -8.99 8.96 4.16
N GLU A 444 -10.01 9.31 3.37
CA GLU A 444 -9.83 10.21 2.21
C GLU A 444 -9.33 11.59 2.62
N LEU A 445 -9.96 12.22 3.60
CA LEU A 445 -9.61 13.58 4.06
C LEU A 445 -8.21 13.61 4.69
N ILE A 446 -7.81 12.55 5.42
CA ILE A 446 -6.46 12.39 5.93
C ILE A 446 -5.45 12.34 4.79
N LYS A 447 -5.72 11.53 3.75
CA LYS A 447 -4.86 11.45 2.55
C LYS A 447 -4.77 12.77 1.80
N GLN A 448 -5.81 13.60 1.85
CA GLN A 448 -5.84 14.95 1.25
C GLN A 448 -5.16 16.01 2.13
N GLY A 449 -4.70 15.64 3.34
CA GLY A 449 -3.94 16.52 4.25
C GLY A 449 -4.80 17.47 5.09
N TYR A 450 -6.10 17.17 5.27
CA TYR A 450 -6.99 17.97 6.14
C TYR A 450 -6.57 17.83 7.61
N SER A 451 -6.75 18.91 8.39
CA SER A 451 -6.56 18.88 9.83
C SER A 451 -7.66 18.08 10.53
N HIS A 452 -7.39 17.60 11.76
CA HIS A 452 -8.38 16.85 12.53
C HIS A 452 -9.68 17.63 12.77
N GLN A 453 -9.61 18.97 12.99
CA GLN A 453 -10.79 19.82 13.15
C GLN A 453 -11.62 19.91 11.87
N GLN A 454 -10.96 20.01 10.70
CA GLN A 454 -11.66 20.03 9.42
C GLN A 454 -12.32 18.68 9.15
N ILE A 455 -11.63 17.57 9.44
CA ILE A 455 -12.16 16.21 9.29
C ILE A 455 -13.37 16.01 10.20
N GLU A 456 -13.28 16.38 11.47
CA GLU A 456 -14.38 16.27 12.44
C GLU A 456 -15.63 17.00 11.93
N LYS A 457 -15.47 18.23 11.45
CA LYS A 457 -16.55 19.04 10.89
C LYS A 457 -17.21 18.40 9.65
N GLU A 458 -16.38 17.91 8.73
CA GLU A 458 -16.88 17.23 7.50
C GLU A 458 -17.62 15.92 7.84
N LEU A 459 -17.10 15.15 8.81
CA LEU A 459 -17.73 13.91 9.26
C LEU A 459 -19.04 14.18 10.02
N ASP A 460 -19.13 15.24 10.81
CA ASP A 460 -20.36 15.64 11.49
C ASP A 460 -21.45 16.04 10.48
N PHE A 461 -21.07 16.85 9.48
CA PHE A 461 -21.97 17.18 8.38
C PHE A 461 -22.43 15.93 7.61
N LEU A 462 -21.49 15.03 7.27
CA LEU A 462 -21.82 13.78 6.59
C LEU A 462 -22.75 12.92 7.45
N SER A 463 -22.43 12.72 8.74
CA SER A 463 -23.21 11.88 9.64
C SER A 463 -24.67 12.33 9.75
N SER A 464 -24.89 13.65 9.77
CA SER A 464 -26.22 14.25 9.82
C SER A 464 -27.05 14.02 8.55
N ASN A 465 -26.39 13.74 7.42
CA ASN A 465 -27.02 13.51 6.12
C ASN A 465 -27.06 12.02 5.72
N LEU A 466 -26.47 11.13 6.52
CA LEU A 466 -26.54 9.70 6.28
C LEU A 466 -27.88 9.10 6.69
N LYS A 467 -28.38 8.22 5.85
CA LYS A 467 -29.53 7.36 6.18
C LYS A 467 -29.05 5.91 6.25
N VAL A 468 -29.26 5.28 7.40
CA VAL A 468 -28.91 3.88 7.61
C VAL A 468 -30.16 3.08 7.90
N PHE A 469 -30.34 1.98 7.16
CA PHE A 469 -31.42 1.04 7.44
C PHE A 469 -30.94 -0.40 7.28
N VAL A 470 -31.65 -1.33 7.94
CA VAL A 470 -31.41 -2.76 7.84
C VAL A 470 -32.71 -3.51 7.62
N VAL A 471 -32.68 -4.49 6.73
CA VAL A 471 -33.74 -5.46 6.52
C VAL A 471 -33.26 -6.81 7.08
N PRO A 472 -33.65 -7.19 8.30
CA PRO A 472 -33.29 -8.49 8.87
C PRO A 472 -34.13 -9.59 8.24
N ASP A 473 -33.61 -10.82 8.20
CA ASP A 473 -34.42 -11.98 7.81
C ASP A 473 -35.51 -12.24 8.82
N LYS A 474 -35.19 -12.29 10.11
CA LYS A 474 -36.11 -12.48 11.22
C LYS A 474 -35.89 -11.43 12.30
N ILE A 475 -36.95 -10.74 12.68
CA ILE A 475 -36.90 -9.70 13.74
C ILE A 475 -36.47 -10.25 15.08
N THR A 476 -36.64 -11.58 15.30
CA THR A 476 -36.21 -12.30 16.51
C THR A 476 -34.77 -12.04 16.88
N TRP A 477 -33.87 -11.91 15.91
CA TRP A 477 -32.46 -11.63 16.17
C TRP A 477 -32.27 -10.26 16.84
N ALA A 478 -32.93 -9.20 16.33
CA ALA A 478 -32.85 -7.87 16.91
C ALA A 478 -33.45 -7.78 18.31
N VAL A 479 -34.55 -8.52 18.56
CA VAL A 479 -35.22 -8.56 19.88
C VAL A 479 -34.40 -9.35 20.89
N LYS A 480 -33.98 -10.55 20.55
CA LYS A 480 -33.16 -11.41 21.43
C LYS A 480 -31.76 -10.80 21.67
N GLY A 481 -31.25 -10.06 20.71
CA GLY A 481 -30.05 -9.28 20.87
C GLY A 481 -30.19 -8.01 21.74
N GLY A 482 -31.40 -7.73 22.26
CA GLY A 482 -31.68 -6.63 23.21
C GLY A 482 -31.68 -5.23 22.62
N ARG A 483 -31.64 -5.09 21.29
CA ARG A 483 -31.61 -3.76 20.60
C ARG A 483 -33.01 -3.25 20.22
N VAL A 484 -34.02 -4.08 20.36
CA VAL A 484 -35.43 -3.70 20.28
C VAL A 484 -36.09 -4.11 21.59
N SER A 485 -36.53 -3.16 22.42
CA SER A 485 -37.04 -3.40 23.78
C SER A 485 -38.42 -2.74 24.02
N GLY A 486 -39.03 -3.03 25.18
CA GLY A 486 -40.29 -2.42 25.63
C GLY A 486 -41.52 -2.89 24.87
N ASN A 487 -42.51 -2.01 24.70
CA ASN A 487 -43.78 -2.34 24.01
C ASN A 487 -43.56 -2.77 22.56
N LYS A 488 -42.44 -2.37 21.94
CA LYS A 488 -42.01 -2.80 20.59
C LYS A 488 -41.68 -4.29 20.56
N ALA A 489 -41.13 -4.87 21.65
CA ALA A 489 -40.82 -6.30 21.75
C ALA A 489 -42.13 -7.17 21.85
N LYS A 490 -43.18 -6.66 22.51
CA LYS A 490 -44.48 -7.34 22.57
C LYS A 490 -45.16 -7.40 21.21
N LEU A 491 -45.08 -6.32 20.43
CA LEU A 491 -45.57 -6.26 19.05
C LEU A 491 -44.87 -7.29 18.15
N VAL A 492 -43.58 -7.51 18.36
CA VAL A 492 -42.76 -8.45 17.59
C VAL A 492 -43.16 -9.92 17.87
N ASN A 493 -43.46 -10.29 19.11
CA ASN A 493 -43.90 -11.64 19.44
C ASN A 493 -45.25 -11.97 18.78
N PHE A 494 -46.12 -11.00 18.60
CA PHE A 494 -47.35 -11.12 17.82
C PHE A 494 -47.07 -11.22 16.31
N ALA A 495 -46.13 -10.43 15.81
CA ALA A 495 -45.75 -10.35 14.40
C ALA A 495 -45.08 -11.63 13.85
N GLN A 496 -44.45 -12.45 14.71
CA GLN A 496 -43.87 -13.75 14.31
C GLN A 496 -44.93 -14.74 13.78
N LYS A 497 -46.19 -14.59 14.18
CA LYS A 497 -47.28 -15.46 13.72
C LYS A 497 -47.82 -15.12 12.33
N ILE A 498 -47.44 -13.96 11.75
CA ILE A 498 -47.97 -13.41 10.50
C ILE A 498 -46.95 -13.04 9.44
N ASN A 499 -45.82 -13.78 9.36
CA ASN A 499 -44.74 -13.53 8.35
C ASN A 499 -44.41 -12.05 8.14
N PHE A 500 -44.10 -11.39 9.21
CA PHE A 500 -43.84 -9.95 9.30
C PHE A 500 -42.35 -9.67 9.16
N ARG A 501 -41.96 -8.79 8.22
CA ARG A 501 -40.59 -8.32 8.05
C ARG A 501 -40.53 -6.78 8.20
N PRO A 502 -39.95 -6.27 9.29
CA PRO A 502 -39.74 -4.84 9.43
C PRO A 502 -38.48 -4.37 8.70
N THR A 503 -38.50 -3.16 8.19
CA THR A 503 -37.27 -2.41 7.89
C THR A 503 -36.96 -1.56 9.12
N LEU A 504 -35.78 -1.77 9.68
CA LEU A 504 -35.28 -1.00 10.80
C LEU A 504 -34.43 0.15 10.29
N TYR A 505 -34.44 1.28 10.98
CA TYR A 505 -33.58 2.41 10.64
C TYR A 505 -32.92 3.02 11.87
N LEU A 506 -31.76 3.61 11.66
CA LEU A 506 -31.03 4.30 12.71
C LEU A 506 -31.61 5.70 12.91
N THR A 507 -31.85 6.06 14.16
CA THR A 507 -32.30 7.40 14.57
C THR A 507 -31.34 7.95 15.63
N PRO A 508 -31.35 9.28 15.87
CA PRO A 508 -30.58 9.86 16.99
C PRO A 508 -30.96 9.30 18.36
N LYS A 509 -32.13 8.68 18.49
CA LYS A 509 -32.63 8.04 19.74
C LYS A 509 -32.47 6.52 19.76
N GLY A 510 -31.75 5.93 18.82
CA GLY A 510 -31.56 4.48 18.67
C GLY A 510 -32.28 3.90 17.46
N ILE A 511 -32.63 2.61 17.51
CA ILE A 511 -33.24 1.90 16.39
C ILE A 511 -34.76 2.12 16.34
N GLY A 512 -35.26 2.56 15.18
CA GLY A 512 -36.66 2.73 14.87
C GLY A 512 -37.17 1.69 13.86
N ILE A 513 -38.49 1.49 13.81
CA ILE A 513 -39.15 0.69 12.78
C ILE A 513 -39.70 1.66 11.74
N MET A 514 -39.27 1.51 10.49
CA MET A 514 -39.64 2.43 9.42
C MET A 514 -40.82 1.92 8.61
N LYS A 515 -40.81 0.66 8.25
CA LYS A 515 -41.82 0.03 7.41
C LYS A 515 -42.00 -1.43 7.75
N ILE A 516 -43.20 -1.92 7.57
CA ILE A 516 -43.59 -3.28 7.83
C ILE A 516 -44.07 -3.90 6.53
N TYR A 517 -43.51 -5.05 6.20
CA TYR A 517 -43.95 -5.83 5.04
C TYR A 517 -44.54 -7.16 5.50
N PHE A 518 -45.65 -7.54 4.88
CA PHE A 518 -46.33 -8.82 5.15
C PHE A 518 -46.05 -9.80 4.00
N GLY A 519 -45.92 -11.09 4.31
CA GLY A 519 -45.75 -12.18 3.36
C GLY A 519 -44.30 -12.62 3.13
N HIS A 520 -44.10 -13.62 2.26
CA HIS A 520 -42.83 -14.34 2.02
C HIS A 520 -41.86 -13.64 1.06
N LYS A 521 -41.77 -12.31 1.07
CA LYS A 521 -40.83 -11.60 0.18
C LYS A 521 -39.41 -11.66 0.73
N SER A 522 -38.44 -11.96 -0.13
CA SER A 522 -37.03 -12.05 0.26
C SER A 522 -36.45 -10.70 0.71
N VAL A 523 -35.43 -10.75 1.58
CA VAL A 523 -34.71 -9.56 2.06
C VAL A 523 -34.12 -8.72 0.89
N PRO A 524 -33.46 -9.31 -0.12
CA PRO A 524 -32.96 -8.55 -1.27
C PRO A 524 -34.06 -7.82 -2.02
N PHE A 525 -35.24 -8.44 -2.20
CA PHE A 525 -36.38 -7.80 -2.85
C PHE A 525 -36.90 -6.58 -2.07
N LEU A 526 -37.05 -6.73 -0.75
CA LEU A 526 -37.52 -5.64 0.12
C LEU A 526 -36.51 -4.51 0.18
N THR A 527 -35.22 -4.83 0.28
CA THR A 527 -34.13 -3.85 0.28
C THR A 527 -34.11 -3.06 -1.04
N HIS A 528 -34.20 -3.75 -2.18
CA HIS A 528 -34.26 -3.11 -3.50
C HIS A 528 -35.47 -2.20 -3.66
N LYS A 529 -36.66 -2.68 -3.25
CA LYS A 529 -37.90 -1.89 -3.28
C LYS A 529 -37.78 -0.61 -2.46
N TYR A 530 -37.15 -0.71 -1.27
CA TYR A 530 -37.00 0.44 -0.38
C TYR A 530 -35.96 1.43 -0.89
N LEU A 531 -34.82 0.95 -1.40
CA LEU A 531 -33.81 1.78 -2.06
C LEU A 531 -34.42 2.62 -3.19
N ASN A 532 -35.21 2.00 -4.08
CA ASN A 532 -35.88 2.73 -5.16
C ASN A 532 -36.89 3.78 -4.66
N GLN A 533 -37.56 3.55 -3.53
CA GLN A 533 -38.43 4.55 -2.91
C GLN A 533 -37.66 5.75 -2.36
N ILE A 534 -36.50 5.51 -1.77
CA ILE A 534 -35.58 6.57 -1.30
C ILE A 534 -35.05 7.36 -2.51
N ALA A 535 -34.58 6.70 -3.56
CA ALA A 535 -34.04 7.35 -4.74
C ALA A 535 -35.09 8.29 -5.40
N LYS A 536 -36.34 7.84 -5.51
CA LYS A 536 -37.44 8.68 -6.03
C LYS A 536 -37.69 9.94 -5.20
N LYS A 537 -37.44 9.91 -3.89
CA LYS A 537 -37.69 11.05 -2.98
C LYS A 537 -36.47 11.98 -2.84
N THR A 538 -35.26 11.49 -3.10
CA THR A 538 -34.03 12.22 -2.76
C THR A 538 -33.26 12.68 -4.01
N ASN A 539 -33.56 12.15 -5.20
CA ASN A 539 -32.77 12.45 -6.41
C ASN A 539 -33.21 13.79 -7.03
N ILE A 540 -32.77 14.89 -6.41
CA ILE A 540 -33.09 16.27 -6.83
C ILE A 540 -32.22 16.70 -8.03
N ASN A 541 -31.03 16.10 -8.21
CA ASN A 541 -30.01 16.57 -9.17
C ASN A 541 -29.57 15.50 -10.22
N ASN A 542 -30.35 14.44 -10.43
CA ASN A 542 -30.05 13.34 -11.37
C ASN A 542 -28.70 12.59 -11.15
N LEU A 543 -28.05 12.76 -10.01
CA LEU A 543 -26.83 12.07 -9.68
C LEU A 543 -27.12 10.81 -8.85
N PRO A 544 -26.35 9.73 -9.04
CA PRO A 544 -26.55 8.49 -8.29
C PRO A 544 -26.28 8.70 -6.79
N LEU A 545 -27.15 8.12 -5.96
CA LEU A 545 -26.95 8.06 -4.51
C LEU A 545 -25.79 7.13 -4.19
N LYS A 546 -24.85 7.58 -3.37
CA LYS A 546 -23.73 6.75 -2.88
C LYS A 546 -24.24 5.81 -1.80
N ILE A 547 -23.92 4.51 -1.94
CA ILE A 547 -24.38 3.49 -1.00
C ILE A 547 -23.22 2.60 -0.54
N ILE A 548 -23.29 2.20 0.74
CA ILE A 548 -22.48 1.10 1.31
C ILE A 548 -23.43 -0.02 1.66
N ILE A 549 -23.06 -1.24 1.28
CA ILE A 549 -23.84 -2.46 1.51
C ILE A 549 -23.07 -3.35 2.48
N GLN A 550 -23.70 -3.73 3.59
CA GLN A 550 -23.18 -4.73 4.52
C GLN A 550 -24.19 -5.86 4.68
N HIS A 551 -23.73 -7.10 4.63
CA HIS A 551 -24.67 -8.23 4.56
C HIS A 551 -24.19 -9.45 5.36
N SER A 552 -25.14 -10.34 5.67
CA SER A 552 -24.92 -11.70 6.16
C SER A 552 -25.56 -12.74 5.22
N CYS A 553 -25.64 -12.43 3.93
CA CYS A 553 -26.18 -13.30 2.89
C CYS A 553 -25.09 -14.18 2.28
N GLU A 554 -25.48 -15.29 1.66
CA GLU A 554 -24.61 -16.04 0.75
C GLU A 554 -24.11 -15.14 -0.39
N THR A 555 -22.90 -15.40 -0.85
CA THR A 555 -22.25 -14.62 -1.94
C THR A 555 -23.15 -14.53 -3.18
N GLN A 556 -23.73 -15.64 -3.62
CA GLN A 556 -24.61 -15.67 -4.79
C GLN A 556 -25.86 -14.78 -4.63
N VAL A 557 -26.38 -14.64 -3.42
CA VAL A 557 -27.54 -13.80 -3.13
C VAL A 557 -27.21 -12.33 -3.21
N ILE A 558 -26.06 -11.94 -2.64
CA ILE A 558 -25.60 -10.54 -2.69
C ILE A 558 -25.18 -10.12 -4.10
N ASP A 559 -24.55 -10.99 -4.87
CA ASP A 559 -24.18 -10.71 -6.26
C ASP A 559 -25.43 -10.49 -7.14
N LYS A 560 -26.45 -11.33 -6.99
CA LYS A 560 -27.74 -11.12 -7.66
C LYS A 560 -28.43 -9.83 -7.23
N PHE A 561 -28.32 -9.45 -5.99
CA PHE A 561 -28.84 -8.18 -5.48
C PHE A 561 -28.10 -6.99 -6.08
N LYS A 562 -26.77 -6.99 -6.04
CA LYS A 562 -25.90 -5.99 -6.62
C LYS A 562 -26.18 -5.75 -8.10
N ASN A 563 -26.29 -6.83 -8.88
CA ASN A 563 -26.51 -6.77 -10.34
C ASN A 563 -27.89 -6.23 -10.72
N LYS A 564 -28.85 -6.17 -9.78
CA LYS A 564 -30.17 -5.58 -9.98
C LYS A 564 -30.24 -4.08 -9.65
N LEU A 565 -29.19 -3.52 -9.05
CA LEU A 565 -29.15 -2.10 -8.73
C LEU A 565 -28.90 -1.29 -10.01
N ASP A 566 -29.72 -0.28 -10.25
CA ASP A 566 -29.60 0.64 -11.37
C ASP A 566 -28.41 1.59 -11.13
N PRO A 567 -27.30 1.50 -11.91
CA PRO A 567 -26.11 2.33 -11.71
C PRO A 567 -26.37 3.82 -11.95
N LYS A 568 -27.44 4.19 -12.66
CA LYS A 568 -27.87 5.59 -12.80
C LYS A 568 -28.48 6.14 -11.52
N LYS A 569 -28.93 5.27 -10.61
CA LYS A 569 -29.54 5.66 -9.32
C LYS A 569 -28.63 5.45 -8.14
N PHE A 570 -27.72 4.46 -8.21
CA PHE A 570 -26.91 4.05 -7.09
C PHE A 570 -25.45 3.83 -7.50
N GLN A 571 -24.55 4.49 -6.80
CA GLN A 571 -23.12 4.24 -6.84
C GLN A 571 -22.71 3.45 -5.60
N ILE A 572 -22.26 2.22 -5.78
CA ILE A 572 -21.78 1.40 -4.68
C ILE A 572 -20.36 1.84 -4.34
N ILE A 573 -20.14 2.33 -3.12
CA ILE A 573 -18.84 2.75 -2.61
C ILE A 573 -18.08 1.57 -2.02
N HIS A 574 -18.79 0.72 -1.25
CA HIS A 574 -18.19 -0.44 -0.60
C HIS A 574 -19.23 -1.54 -0.36
N ILE A 575 -18.79 -2.80 -0.40
CA ILE A 575 -19.59 -3.97 -0.03
C ILE A 575 -18.73 -4.82 0.90
N SER A 576 -19.28 -5.19 2.06
CA SER A 576 -18.60 -6.07 3.01
C SER A 576 -19.57 -6.98 3.76
N GLU A 577 -19.05 -8.02 4.37
CA GLU A 577 -19.81 -8.83 5.31
C GLU A 577 -20.07 -8.04 6.61
N LEU A 578 -21.22 -8.26 7.23
CA LEU A 578 -21.47 -7.78 8.60
C LEU A 578 -20.46 -8.39 9.57
N SER A 579 -19.93 -7.60 10.47
CA SER A 579 -19.14 -8.16 11.57
C SER A 579 -19.98 -9.12 12.41
N PRO A 580 -19.36 -10.09 13.12
CA PRO A 580 -20.09 -11.04 13.97
C PRO A 580 -21.02 -10.35 14.97
N VAL A 581 -20.63 -9.19 15.50
CA VAL A 581 -21.46 -8.41 16.44
C VAL A 581 -22.75 -7.90 15.79
N LEU A 582 -22.67 -7.40 14.55
CA LEU A 582 -23.87 -6.95 13.84
C LEU A 582 -24.69 -8.13 13.32
N GLY A 583 -24.03 -9.20 12.88
CA GLY A 583 -24.67 -10.46 12.47
C GLY A 583 -25.54 -11.06 13.57
N VAL A 584 -25.08 -11.06 14.83
CA VAL A 584 -25.86 -11.53 16.00
C VAL A 584 -27.17 -10.74 16.18
N HIS A 585 -27.23 -9.49 15.74
CA HIS A 585 -28.44 -8.67 15.83
C HIS A 585 -29.29 -8.69 14.55
N GLY A 586 -28.67 -8.94 13.39
CA GLY A 586 -29.36 -9.03 12.10
C GLY A 586 -29.86 -10.43 11.75
N GLY A 587 -29.09 -11.45 12.13
CA GLY A 587 -29.31 -12.84 11.73
C GLY A 587 -28.74 -13.17 10.35
N PRO A 588 -28.89 -14.42 9.88
CA PRO A 588 -28.55 -14.79 8.51
C PRO A 588 -29.45 -14.06 7.51
N ASP A 589 -28.98 -13.90 6.29
CA ASP A 589 -29.73 -13.27 5.18
C ASP A 589 -30.16 -11.81 5.42
N SER A 590 -29.45 -11.07 6.29
CA SER A 590 -29.70 -9.63 6.51
C SER A 590 -28.93 -8.76 5.55
N ILE A 591 -29.52 -7.60 5.18
CA ILE A 591 -28.86 -6.56 4.40
C ILE A 591 -29.01 -5.23 5.12
N ALA A 592 -27.88 -4.58 5.41
CA ALA A 592 -27.79 -3.24 5.96
C ALA A 592 -27.26 -2.28 4.88
N ILE A 593 -27.88 -1.12 4.76
CA ILE A 593 -27.53 -0.11 3.75
C ILE A 593 -27.28 1.23 4.42
N GLY A 594 -26.15 1.84 4.12
CA GLY A 594 -25.90 3.26 4.32
C GLY A 594 -26.14 4.01 3.02
N ILE A 595 -26.74 5.18 3.09
CA ILE A 595 -27.03 6.04 1.92
C ILE A 595 -26.57 7.45 2.22
N SER A 596 -25.79 8.02 1.30
CA SER A 596 -25.48 9.44 1.26
C SER A 596 -26.07 10.09 0.03
N SER A 597 -26.67 11.26 0.23
CA SER A 597 -27.14 12.16 -0.85
C SER A 597 -26.15 13.29 -1.12
N THR A 598 -25.08 13.42 -0.33
CA THR A 598 -24.08 14.47 -0.51
C THR A 598 -23.08 14.06 -1.59
N GLN A 599 -22.74 15.01 -2.47
CA GLN A 599 -21.86 14.79 -3.63
C GLN A 599 -20.39 14.71 -3.24
N ASN A 600 -20.00 15.26 -2.10
CA ASN A 600 -18.61 15.42 -1.66
C ASN A 600 -18.09 14.23 -0.84
N ILE A 601 -18.38 13.00 -1.28
CA ILE A 601 -17.79 11.78 -0.72
C ILE A 601 -16.96 11.12 -1.79
#